data_d30e88b6e332c5cf992e2b613b949193
#
_entry.id   d30e88b6e332c5cf992e2b613b949193
#
_cell.length_a   1.000
_cell.length_b   1.000
_cell.length_c   1.000
_cell.angle_alpha   90.00
_cell.angle_beta   90.00
_cell.angle_gamma   90.00
#
_symmetry.space_group_name_H-M   'P 1'
#
loop_
_entity.id
_entity.type
_entity.pdbx_description
1 polymer ?
#
loop_
_entity_poly.entity_id
_entity_poly.type
_entity_poly.pdbx_seq_one_letter_code
_entity_poly.pdbx_strand_id
1 'polypeptide(L)'
;MIYRQAGQLSKRDILANKLICPQGYEKNYKAASYDITPTAIAMSTRSGMLETVFVDRKKLYQNEHYIYVHPKDSVLIISNEFIRVPANIAGYISSRVSNVARGFGHICTTIDPGWNGAVLIALSNPTNKPIRIEVGINGKKSYPLATMTFHYLSRKVFVKSEHGSMRLDLLETNAYFNKKGLRSALRKLFFRKRRIYTDAFFDYIDAHKDVLNSADGWNCFLDEFSRFTGEHSKAFVKRDSWIKSVFRWFEAYRVAIGVCIGIICVLFSLLCALGLLSGEQIKLIQSIFDFLRGVKE
;
A
#
# COMPACT_ATOMS: atom_id res chain seq x y z
N MET A 1 -28.21 37.18 -2.44
CA MET A 1 -27.63 35.89 -2.14
C MET A 1 -27.67 35.05 -3.40
N ILE A 2 -26.56 34.92 -4.14
CA ILE A 2 -26.52 34.11 -5.36
C ILE A 2 -26.54 32.65 -4.91
N TYR A 3 -27.66 31.95 -5.12
CA TYR A 3 -27.75 30.51 -4.95
C TYR A 3 -26.79 29.87 -5.96
N ARG A 4 -25.64 29.41 -5.50
CA ARG A 4 -24.81 28.52 -6.31
C ARG A 4 -25.60 27.25 -6.50
N GLN A 5 -25.91 26.90 -7.77
CA GLN A 5 -26.53 25.62 -8.08
C GLN A 5 -25.65 24.48 -7.55
N ALA A 6 -26.26 23.53 -6.84
CA ALA A 6 -25.61 22.27 -6.49
C ALA A 6 -25.21 21.56 -7.79
N GLY A 7 -23.97 21.07 -7.85
CA GLY A 7 -23.49 20.40 -9.05
C GLY A 7 -22.00 20.10 -8.99
N GLN A 8 -21.53 19.38 -9.99
CA GLN A 8 -20.12 19.02 -10.13
C GLN A 8 -19.28 20.26 -10.46
N LEU A 9 -18.13 20.38 -9.80
CA LEU A 9 -17.19 21.47 -9.99
C LEU A 9 -16.39 21.26 -11.28
N SER A 10 -16.28 22.36 -12.06
CA SER A 10 -15.36 22.43 -13.19
C SER A 10 -13.90 22.58 -12.72
N LYS A 11 -12.94 22.39 -13.63
CA LYS A 11 -11.52 22.70 -13.38
C LYS A 11 -11.34 24.11 -12.81
N ARG A 12 -12.05 25.10 -13.36
CA ARG A 12 -12.00 26.49 -12.91
C ARG A 12 -12.42 26.61 -11.44
N ASP A 13 -13.51 25.92 -11.06
CA ASP A 13 -14.01 25.94 -9.68
C ASP A 13 -13.06 25.25 -8.71
N ILE A 14 -12.46 24.11 -9.11
CA ILE A 14 -11.45 23.38 -8.31
C ILE A 14 -10.26 24.30 -8.02
N LEU A 15 -9.77 25.02 -9.04
CA LEU A 15 -8.66 25.96 -8.90
C LEU A 15 -9.05 27.18 -8.05
N ALA A 16 -10.24 27.79 -8.32
CA ALA A 16 -10.71 28.97 -7.60
C ALA A 16 -10.93 28.70 -6.10
N ASN A 17 -11.38 27.50 -5.72
CA ASN A 17 -11.55 27.10 -4.34
C ASN A 17 -10.25 26.55 -3.70
N LYS A 18 -9.15 26.45 -4.44
CA LYS A 18 -7.85 25.92 -3.98
C LYS A 18 -8.00 24.56 -3.30
N LEU A 19 -8.77 23.65 -3.92
CA LEU A 19 -9.08 22.35 -3.33
C LEU A 19 -7.86 21.42 -3.30
N ILE A 20 -6.89 21.63 -4.20
CA ILE A 20 -5.65 20.86 -4.31
C ILE A 20 -4.48 21.77 -3.91
N CYS A 21 -3.69 21.39 -2.92
CA CYS A 21 -2.58 22.15 -2.38
C CYS A 21 -1.29 21.28 -2.32
N PRO A 22 -0.08 21.77 -2.69
CA PRO A 22 0.07 22.95 -3.54
C PRO A 22 -0.73 22.79 -4.81
N GLN A 23 -0.87 23.86 -5.59
CA GLN A 23 -1.59 23.75 -6.86
C GLN A 23 -1.10 22.53 -7.64
N GLY A 24 -2.02 21.58 -7.89
CA GLY A 24 -1.69 20.29 -8.46
C GLY A 24 -1.06 20.38 -9.85
N TYR A 25 -0.52 19.28 -10.32
CA TYR A 25 0.06 19.23 -11.66
C TYR A 25 -0.99 19.54 -12.73
N GLU A 26 -0.69 20.50 -13.60
CA GLU A 26 -1.61 20.98 -14.64
C GLU A 26 -2.20 19.82 -15.48
N LYS A 27 -1.39 18.86 -15.85
CA LYS A 27 -1.80 17.68 -16.64
C LYS A 27 -2.78 16.74 -15.94
N ASN A 28 -2.89 16.82 -14.61
CA ASN A 28 -3.79 15.99 -13.82
C ASN A 28 -5.20 16.61 -13.69
N TYR A 29 -5.33 17.92 -13.99
CA TYR A 29 -6.63 18.55 -14.08
C TYR A 29 -7.36 18.11 -15.37
N LYS A 30 -8.59 17.69 -15.21
CA LYS A 30 -9.53 17.40 -16.29
C LYS A 30 -10.63 18.46 -16.29
N ALA A 31 -11.57 18.39 -17.22
CA ALA A 31 -12.64 19.38 -17.33
C ALA A 31 -13.43 19.57 -16.02
N ALA A 32 -13.68 18.49 -15.28
CA ALA A 32 -14.46 18.51 -14.04
C ALA A 32 -13.94 17.51 -12.98
N SER A 33 -12.65 17.23 -13.00
CA SER A 33 -12.01 16.30 -12.05
C SER A 33 -10.51 16.54 -11.95
N TYR A 34 -9.88 15.90 -10.97
CA TYR A 34 -8.44 15.87 -10.77
C TYR A 34 -7.96 14.43 -10.57
N ASP A 35 -6.88 14.06 -11.25
CA ASP A 35 -6.24 12.77 -11.11
C ASP A 35 -5.19 12.82 -10.01
N ILE A 36 -5.43 12.18 -8.86
CA ILE A 36 -4.53 12.14 -7.72
C ILE A 36 -3.39 11.14 -7.91
N THR A 37 -2.23 11.45 -7.32
CA THR A 37 -1.01 10.68 -7.48
C THR A 37 -0.53 10.06 -6.17
N PRO A 38 0.06 8.85 -6.19
CA PRO A 38 0.54 8.18 -4.98
C PRO A 38 1.90 8.69 -4.54
N THR A 39 2.11 8.76 -3.23
CA THR A 39 3.44 8.88 -2.62
C THR A 39 4.17 7.53 -2.61
N ALA A 40 5.43 7.54 -2.15
CA ALA A 40 6.16 6.33 -1.82
C ALA A 40 5.70 5.68 -0.50
N ILE A 41 4.78 6.32 0.23
CA ILE A 41 4.26 5.82 1.50
C ILE A 41 3.11 4.87 1.22
N ALA A 42 3.40 3.60 1.23
CA ALA A 42 2.43 2.54 1.00
C ALA A 42 2.64 1.40 1.98
N MET A 43 1.58 0.99 2.66
CA MET A 43 1.61 -0.10 3.65
C MET A 43 0.77 -1.27 3.18
N SER A 44 1.35 -2.46 3.16
CA SER A 44 0.61 -3.70 2.91
C SER A 44 -0.31 -4.03 4.09
N THR A 45 -1.58 -4.28 3.81
CA THR A 45 -2.53 -4.69 4.85
C THR A 45 -2.24 -6.08 5.37
N ARG A 46 -1.64 -6.94 4.55
CA ARG A 46 -1.27 -8.30 4.90
C ARG A 46 -0.05 -8.38 5.81
N SER A 47 0.93 -7.51 5.63
CA SER A 47 2.16 -7.51 6.42
C SER A 47 2.16 -6.49 7.55
N GLY A 48 1.35 -5.44 7.45
CA GLY A 48 1.40 -4.28 8.34
C GLY A 48 2.71 -3.51 8.27
N MET A 49 3.43 -3.60 7.15
CA MET A 49 4.74 -2.96 6.96
C MET A 49 4.72 -2.10 5.69
N LEU A 50 5.51 -1.03 5.72
CA LEU A 50 5.73 -0.21 4.54
C LEU A 50 6.30 -1.03 3.39
N GLU A 51 5.82 -0.76 2.19
CA GLU A 51 6.33 -1.38 0.98
C GLU A 51 7.69 -0.82 0.58
N THR A 52 8.53 -1.69 0.02
CA THR A 52 9.84 -1.29 -0.49
C THR A 52 9.68 -0.52 -1.79
N VAL A 53 10.33 0.62 -1.88
CA VAL A 53 10.43 1.40 -3.11
C VAL A 53 11.59 0.87 -3.95
N PHE A 54 11.32 0.59 -5.21
CA PHE A 54 12.31 0.16 -6.19
C PHE A 54 12.60 1.28 -7.16
N VAL A 55 13.82 1.28 -7.71
CA VAL A 55 14.25 2.23 -8.73
C VAL A 55 14.45 1.48 -10.05
N ASP A 56 13.79 1.93 -11.13
CA ASP A 56 14.03 1.38 -12.46
C ASP A 56 15.26 2.04 -13.10
N ARG A 57 16.36 1.29 -13.13
CA ARG A 57 17.64 1.76 -13.68
C ARG A 57 17.74 1.59 -15.21
N LYS A 58 16.79 0.92 -15.86
CA LYS A 58 16.83 0.64 -17.30
C LYS A 58 16.46 1.87 -18.13
N LYS A 59 15.75 2.83 -17.56
CA LYS A 59 15.45 4.11 -18.21
C LYS A 59 16.50 5.13 -17.80
N LEU A 60 17.54 5.28 -18.59
CA LEU A 60 18.76 6.08 -18.34
C LEU A 60 18.51 7.55 -17.96
N TYR A 61 17.33 8.11 -18.21
CA TYR A 61 17.03 9.53 -17.99
C TYR A 61 15.90 9.82 -16.98
N GLN A 62 15.22 8.79 -16.46
CA GLN A 62 14.15 8.96 -15.47
C GLN A 62 14.27 7.85 -14.44
N ASN A 63 14.77 8.20 -13.24
CA ASN A 63 14.68 7.32 -12.07
C ASN A 63 13.20 7.17 -11.71
N GLU A 64 12.49 6.24 -12.34
CA GLU A 64 11.12 5.90 -11.99
C GLU A 64 11.14 5.08 -10.72
N HIS A 65 10.47 5.60 -9.71
CA HIS A 65 10.26 4.89 -8.46
C HIS A 65 8.94 4.14 -8.52
N TYR A 66 8.93 2.93 -8.01
CA TYR A 66 7.73 2.10 -8.01
C TYR A 66 7.68 1.17 -6.80
N ILE A 67 6.47 0.76 -6.45
CA ILE A 67 6.18 -0.28 -5.49
C ILE A 67 5.44 -1.43 -6.17
N TYR A 68 5.43 -2.61 -5.54
CA TYR A 68 4.60 -3.72 -5.96
C TYR A 68 3.47 -3.94 -4.97
N VAL A 69 2.23 -4.06 -5.49
CA VAL A 69 1.12 -4.64 -4.75
C VAL A 69 1.14 -6.14 -4.99
N HIS A 70 1.37 -6.90 -3.94
CA HIS A 70 1.50 -8.35 -4.03
C HIS A 70 0.16 -9.03 -4.41
N PRO A 71 0.19 -10.24 -4.98
CA PRO A 71 -1.02 -11.00 -5.26
C PRO A 71 -1.88 -11.18 -4.01
N LYS A 72 -3.20 -11.02 -4.15
CA LYS A 72 -4.18 -11.18 -3.06
C LYS A 72 -3.88 -10.33 -1.83
N ASP A 73 -3.27 -9.17 -2.03
CA ASP A 73 -2.96 -8.19 -1.00
C ASP A 73 -3.62 -6.85 -1.31
N SER A 74 -3.76 -6.03 -0.30
CA SER A 74 -4.15 -4.64 -0.43
C SER A 74 -3.06 -3.75 0.16
N VAL A 75 -2.87 -2.57 -0.41
CA VAL A 75 -1.98 -1.56 0.13
C VAL A 75 -2.74 -0.30 0.46
N LEU A 76 -2.39 0.31 1.57
CA LEU A 76 -2.84 1.64 1.97
C LEU A 76 -1.79 2.63 1.47
N ILE A 77 -2.17 3.50 0.53
CA ILE A 77 -1.27 4.47 -0.12
C ILE A 77 -1.75 5.87 0.20
N ILE A 78 -0.83 6.75 0.58
CA ILE A 78 -1.12 8.16 0.81
C ILE A 78 -0.92 8.94 -0.50
N SER A 79 -1.80 9.92 -0.76
CA SER A 79 -1.69 10.82 -1.93
C SER A 79 -0.54 11.81 -1.78
N ASN A 80 0.05 12.26 -2.90
CA ASN A 80 0.98 13.37 -2.91
C ASN A 80 0.27 14.69 -2.60
N GLU A 81 -0.95 14.81 -3.09
CA GLU A 81 -1.74 16.03 -2.97
C GLU A 81 -2.31 16.17 -1.56
N PHE A 82 -2.23 17.37 -1.03
CA PHE A 82 -2.95 17.81 0.14
C PHE A 82 -4.30 18.40 -0.30
N ILE A 83 -5.40 17.89 0.21
CA ILE A 83 -6.76 18.25 -0.21
C ILE A 83 -7.40 19.11 0.86
N ARG A 84 -7.99 20.25 0.44
CA ARG A 84 -8.73 21.14 1.31
C ARG A 84 -10.15 21.30 0.81
N VAL A 85 -11.10 20.73 1.53
CA VAL A 85 -12.52 20.76 1.14
C VAL A 85 -13.29 21.68 2.10
N PRO A 86 -13.83 22.81 1.63
CA PRO A 86 -14.62 23.70 2.49
C PRO A 86 -16.00 23.09 2.80
N ALA A 87 -16.67 23.65 3.82
CA ALA A 87 -17.93 23.12 4.36
C ALA A 87 -19.13 23.06 3.40
N ASN A 88 -19.01 23.65 2.22
CA ASN A 88 -20.04 23.64 1.16
C ASN A 88 -19.68 22.79 -0.05
N ILE A 89 -18.61 22.01 0.04
CA ILE A 89 -18.15 21.12 -1.02
C ILE A 89 -17.98 19.72 -0.43
N ALA A 90 -18.31 18.71 -1.21
CA ALA A 90 -17.96 17.30 -0.95
C ALA A 90 -17.19 16.75 -2.15
N GLY A 91 -16.42 15.67 -1.95
CA GLY A 91 -15.68 15.04 -3.01
C GLY A 91 -15.93 13.52 -3.08
N TYR A 92 -15.60 12.95 -4.23
CA TYR A 92 -15.57 11.52 -4.46
C TYR A 92 -14.26 11.12 -5.11
N ILE A 93 -13.71 10.00 -4.67
CA ILE A 93 -12.57 9.35 -5.30
C ILE A 93 -13.07 8.11 -6.01
N SER A 94 -12.71 7.93 -7.25
CA SER A 94 -13.07 6.78 -8.07
C SER A 94 -11.86 6.18 -8.77
N SER A 95 -11.98 4.91 -9.13
CA SER A 95 -10.95 4.20 -9.90
C SER A 95 -10.77 4.81 -11.28
N ARG A 96 -9.53 4.85 -11.73
CA ARG A 96 -9.22 5.08 -13.14
C ARG A 96 -9.36 3.77 -13.92
N VAL A 97 -10.02 3.84 -15.09
CA VAL A 97 -10.19 2.67 -15.97
C VAL A 97 -8.85 2.00 -16.29
N SER A 98 -7.79 2.79 -16.52
CA SER A 98 -6.45 2.28 -16.79
C SER A 98 -5.87 1.41 -15.65
N ASN A 99 -6.21 1.71 -14.39
CA ASN A 99 -5.75 0.92 -13.25
C ASN A 99 -6.59 -0.35 -13.07
N VAL A 100 -7.91 -0.25 -13.25
CA VAL A 100 -8.80 -1.43 -13.23
C VAL A 100 -8.43 -2.40 -14.36
N ALA A 101 -8.15 -1.91 -15.56
CA ALA A 101 -7.69 -2.74 -16.69
C ALA A 101 -6.35 -3.44 -16.42
N ARG A 102 -5.51 -2.91 -15.53
CA ARG A 102 -4.27 -3.57 -15.05
C ARG A 102 -4.53 -4.63 -13.98
N GLY A 103 -5.76 -4.79 -13.54
CA GLY A 103 -6.18 -5.80 -12.57
C GLY A 103 -6.33 -5.30 -11.13
N PHE A 104 -6.28 -3.98 -10.89
CA PHE A 104 -6.59 -3.45 -9.56
C PHE A 104 -8.10 -3.52 -9.27
N GLY A 105 -8.42 -3.71 -7.99
CA GLY A 105 -9.79 -3.57 -7.51
C GLY A 105 -10.31 -2.15 -7.65
N HIS A 106 -11.63 -2.01 -7.64
CA HIS A 106 -12.28 -0.71 -7.67
C HIS A 106 -12.01 0.08 -6.39
N ILE A 107 -11.78 1.39 -6.57
CA ILE A 107 -11.72 2.38 -5.49
C ILE A 107 -12.99 3.21 -5.58
N CYS A 108 -13.68 3.38 -4.47
CA CYS A 108 -14.77 4.33 -4.33
C CYS A 108 -14.84 4.78 -2.88
N THR A 109 -14.63 6.07 -2.64
CA THR A 109 -14.75 6.66 -1.30
C THR A 109 -15.17 8.12 -1.40
N THR A 110 -15.73 8.65 -0.33
CA THR A 110 -16.11 10.05 -0.20
C THR A 110 -15.00 10.87 0.45
N ILE A 111 -15.02 12.16 0.17
CA ILE A 111 -14.24 13.17 0.91
C ILE A 111 -15.24 14.14 1.51
N ASP A 112 -15.30 14.14 2.82
CA ASP A 112 -16.28 14.89 3.57
C ASP A 112 -15.98 16.40 3.53
N PRO A 113 -17.01 17.24 3.65
CA PRO A 113 -16.85 18.68 3.87
C PRO A 113 -15.98 18.92 5.12
N GLY A 114 -15.09 19.90 5.04
CA GLY A 114 -14.14 20.19 6.10
C GLY A 114 -12.88 19.34 6.09
N TRP A 115 -12.73 18.40 5.14
CA TRP A 115 -11.51 17.64 4.98
C TRP A 115 -10.31 18.57 4.74
N ASN A 116 -9.22 18.31 5.46
CA ASN A 116 -7.97 19.06 5.35
C ASN A 116 -6.79 18.11 5.57
N GLY A 117 -6.20 17.61 4.49
CA GLY A 117 -5.10 16.67 4.56
C GLY A 117 -4.88 15.85 3.29
N ALA A 118 -3.80 15.11 3.24
CA ALA A 118 -3.60 14.09 2.23
C ALA A 118 -4.62 12.95 2.39
N VAL A 119 -4.86 12.19 1.34
CA VAL A 119 -5.89 11.15 1.31
C VAL A 119 -5.24 9.78 1.39
N LEU A 120 -5.78 8.91 2.22
CA LEU A 120 -5.42 7.50 2.27
C LEU A 120 -6.31 6.72 1.29
N ILE A 121 -5.68 5.97 0.40
CA ILE A 121 -6.35 5.16 -0.62
C ILE A 121 -6.01 3.70 -0.39
N ALA A 122 -7.04 2.88 -0.23
CA ALA A 122 -6.89 1.43 -0.18
C ALA A 122 -6.95 0.86 -1.61
N LEU A 123 -5.88 0.23 -2.06
CA LEU A 123 -5.78 -0.35 -3.39
C LEU A 123 -5.55 -1.86 -3.29
N SER A 124 -6.48 -2.66 -3.78
CA SER A 124 -6.41 -4.11 -3.73
C SER A 124 -5.90 -4.70 -5.05
N ASN A 125 -5.11 -5.76 -4.94
CA ASN A 125 -4.70 -6.61 -6.06
C ASN A 125 -5.38 -7.99 -5.96
N PRO A 126 -6.56 -8.19 -6.55
CA PRO A 126 -7.26 -9.47 -6.53
C PRO A 126 -6.62 -10.53 -7.45
N THR A 127 -5.63 -10.17 -8.25
CA THR A 127 -4.99 -11.07 -9.22
C THR A 127 -3.96 -12.00 -8.56
N ASN A 128 -3.47 -12.96 -9.32
CA ASN A 128 -2.40 -13.87 -8.89
C ASN A 128 -0.98 -13.37 -9.26
N LYS A 129 -0.88 -12.15 -9.83
CA LYS A 129 0.39 -11.55 -10.23
C LYS A 129 0.64 -10.24 -9.46
N PRO A 130 1.90 -9.90 -9.13
CA PRO A 130 2.20 -8.60 -8.55
C PRO A 130 1.92 -7.49 -9.57
N ILE A 131 1.29 -6.40 -9.12
CA ILE A 131 1.02 -5.23 -9.96
C ILE A 131 1.93 -4.09 -9.52
N ARG A 132 2.61 -3.47 -10.50
CA ARG A 132 3.51 -2.33 -10.29
C ARG A 132 2.71 -1.02 -10.20
N ILE A 133 3.03 -0.19 -9.22
CA ILE A 133 2.55 1.19 -9.11
C ILE A 133 3.76 2.12 -9.19
N GLU A 134 3.71 3.10 -10.07
CA GLU A 134 4.69 4.17 -10.12
C GLU A 134 4.36 5.21 -9.06
N VAL A 135 5.36 5.56 -8.23
CA VAL A 135 5.21 6.49 -7.11
C VAL A 135 6.09 7.71 -7.30
N GLY A 136 5.62 8.86 -6.87
CA GLY A 136 6.38 10.10 -6.90
C GLY A 136 7.37 10.18 -5.74
N ILE A 137 8.59 10.61 -6.05
CA ILE A 137 9.60 11.00 -5.05
C ILE A 137 10.20 12.34 -5.50
N ASN A 138 10.37 13.27 -4.58
CA ASN A 138 10.96 14.60 -4.84
C ASN A 138 10.22 15.38 -5.94
N GLY A 139 8.88 15.47 -5.89
CA GLY A 139 8.08 16.22 -6.86
C GLY A 139 8.11 15.66 -8.28
N LYS A 140 8.77 14.51 -8.49
CA LYS A 140 8.82 13.85 -9.80
C LYS A 140 7.54 13.07 -10.08
N LYS A 141 7.23 12.98 -11.37
CA LYS A 141 6.03 12.39 -11.96
C LYS A 141 5.71 11.01 -11.39
N SER A 142 4.62 10.90 -10.63
CA SER A 142 3.97 9.62 -10.40
C SER A 142 2.84 9.39 -11.41
N TYR A 143 2.52 8.13 -11.65
CA TYR A 143 1.36 7.78 -12.46
C TYR A 143 0.08 7.98 -11.64
N PRO A 144 -0.95 8.66 -12.16
CA PRO A 144 -2.16 8.91 -11.41
C PRO A 144 -2.84 7.62 -10.92
N LEU A 145 -3.21 7.60 -9.64
CA LEU A 145 -3.77 6.43 -8.97
C LEU A 145 -5.29 6.35 -9.10
N ALA A 146 -5.96 7.46 -8.88
CA ALA A 146 -7.41 7.57 -8.86
C ALA A 146 -7.86 8.94 -9.39
N THR A 147 -9.15 9.08 -9.69
CA THR A 147 -9.75 10.33 -10.13
C THR A 147 -10.64 10.88 -9.02
N MET A 148 -10.50 12.15 -8.74
CA MET A 148 -11.28 12.89 -7.76
C MET A 148 -12.23 13.87 -8.43
N THR A 149 -13.49 13.87 -8.00
CA THR A 149 -14.50 14.85 -8.40
C THR A 149 -15.01 15.58 -7.17
N PHE A 150 -15.48 16.81 -7.36
CA PHE A 150 -16.03 17.64 -6.30
C PHE A 150 -17.40 18.18 -6.69
N HIS A 151 -18.25 18.40 -5.69
CA HIS A 151 -19.61 18.85 -5.87
C HIS A 151 -19.94 19.96 -4.86
N TYR A 152 -20.62 21.02 -5.30
CA TYR A 152 -21.24 21.96 -4.39
C TYR A 152 -22.42 21.30 -3.69
N LEU A 153 -22.47 21.46 -2.38
CA LEU A 153 -23.63 21.07 -1.57
C LEU A 153 -24.70 22.15 -1.63
N SER A 154 -25.96 21.75 -1.59
CA SER A 154 -27.12 22.66 -1.52
C SER A 154 -27.07 23.53 -0.26
N ARG A 155 -26.50 23.04 0.83
CA ARG A 155 -26.32 23.76 2.11
C ARG A 155 -24.92 23.47 2.67
N LYS A 156 -24.39 24.43 3.44
CA LYS A 156 -23.17 24.21 4.21
C LYS A 156 -23.40 23.19 5.32
N VAL A 157 -22.43 22.34 5.54
CA VAL A 157 -22.41 21.39 6.65
C VAL A 157 -21.56 22.01 7.76
N PHE A 158 -22.04 21.97 9.01
CA PHE A 158 -21.35 22.51 10.17
C PHE A 158 -20.55 21.43 10.94
N VAL A 159 -20.46 20.24 10.40
CA VAL A 159 -19.72 19.13 11.01
C VAL A 159 -18.25 19.28 10.63
N LYS A 160 -17.40 19.37 11.65
CA LYS A 160 -15.94 19.26 11.46
C LYS A 160 -15.61 17.82 11.10
N SER A 161 -14.78 17.59 10.10
CA SER A 161 -14.30 16.24 9.80
C SER A 161 -13.72 15.62 11.07
N GLU A 162 -14.26 14.48 11.49
CA GLU A 162 -13.84 13.77 12.71
C GLU A 162 -12.49 13.07 12.51
N HIS A 163 -12.06 12.93 11.26
CA HIS A 163 -10.86 12.20 10.91
C HIS A 163 -9.68 13.14 10.66
N GLY A 164 -8.55 12.80 11.25
CA GLY A 164 -7.30 13.50 11.03
C GLY A 164 -6.77 13.31 9.60
N SER A 165 -5.86 14.20 9.21
CA SER A 165 -5.14 14.11 7.93
C SER A 165 -4.55 12.70 7.75
N MET A 166 -4.59 12.20 6.52
CA MET A 166 -3.99 10.93 6.07
C MET A 166 -4.55 9.65 6.70
N ARG A 167 -5.54 9.73 7.60
CA ARG A 167 -6.07 8.55 8.31
C ARG A 167 -4.92 7.69 8.90
N LEU A 168 -3.99 8.33 9.58
CA LEU A 168 -2.86 7.67 10.26
C LEU A 168 -3.32 6.60 11.23
N ASP A 169 -4.50 6.80 11.86
CA ASP A 169 -5.18 5.83 12.70
C ASP A 169 -5.30 4.45 12.04
N LEU A 170 -5.64 4.41 10.75
CA LEU A 170 -5.76 3.17 9.99
C LEU A 170 -4.41 2.53 9.68
N LEU A 171 -3.37 3.33 9.42
CA LEU A 171 -2.02 2.83 9.21
C LEU A 171 -1.45 2.22 10.48
N GLU A 172 -1.58 2.91 11.61
CA GLU A 172 -1.14 2.44 12.92
C GLU A 172 -1.87 1.17 13.34
N THR A 173 -3.20 1.13 13.15
CA THR A 173 -4.02 -0.04 13.42
C THR A 173 -3.55 -1.24 12.62
N ASN A 174 -3.29 -1.10 11.33
CA ASN A 174 -2.77 -2.18 10.49
C ASN A 174 -1.39 -2.66 10.94
N ALA A 175 -0.50 -1.73 11.28
CA ALA A 175 0.82 -2.07 11.81
C ALA A 175 0.72 -2.84 13.13
N TYR A 176 -0.20 -2.43 14.02
CA TYR A 176 -0.43 -3.05 15.32
C TYR A 176 -1.01 -4.46 15.23
N PHE A 177 -2.09 -4.67 14.45
CA PHE A 177 -2.73 -5.98 14.32
C PHE A 177 -1.79 -7.03 13.75
N ASN A 178 -0.88 -6.65 12.87
CA ASN A 178 0.12 -7.55 12.32
C ASN A 178 1.32 -7.81 13.26
N LYS A 179 1.41 -7.13 14.41
CA LYS A 179 2.45 -7.37 15.44
C LYS A 179 2.18 -8.61 16.30
N LYS A 180 0.93 -9.11 16.38
CA LYS A 180 0.52 -10.24 17.22
C LYS A 180 0.52 -11.57 16.44
N GLY A 181 1.07 -12.63 17.05
CA GLY A 181 0.99 -14.01 16.57
C GLY A 181 2.31 -14.66 16.15
N LEU A 182 2.34 -16.01 16.10
CA LEU A 182 3.53 -16.82 15.78
C LEU A 182 4.10 -16.50 14.38
N ARG A 183 3.23 -16.19 13.42
CA ARG A 183 3.64 -15.68 12.10
C ARG A 183 4.45 -14.37 12.20
N SER A 184 4.24 -13.58 13.25
CA SER A 184 4.99 -12.35 13.54
C SER A 184 6.44 -12.68 13.94
N ALA A 185 6.72 -13.77 14.68
CA ALA A 185 8.07 -14.12 15.09
C ALA A 185 8.95 -14.52 13.90
N LEU A 186 8.44 -15.35 13.00
CA LEU A 186 9.13 -15.72 11.75
C LEU A 186 9.31 -14.52 10.82
N ARG A 187 8.30 -13.67 10.69
CA ARG A 187 8.40 -12.41 9.93
C ARG A 187 9.43 -11.45 10.54
N LYS A 188 9.59 -11.40 11.88
CA LYS A 188 10.62 -10.60 12.55
C LYS A 188 12.02 -10.98 12.09
N LEU A 189 12.30 -12.28 11.90
CA LEU A 189 13.60 -12.74 11.43
C LEU A 189 13.87 -12.36 9.96
N PHE A 190 12.89 -12.63 9.08
CA PHE A 190 13.06 -12.45 7.63
C PHE A 190 12.89 -11.00 7.14
N PHE A 191 12.08 -10.19 7.83
CA PHE A 191 11.76 -8.82 7.42
C PHE A 191 12.23 -7.76 8.43
N ARG A 192 13.22 -8.06 9.25
CA ARG A 192 13.75 -7.18 10.31
C ARG A 192 14.02 -5.75 9.81
N LYS A 193 14.62 -5.60 8.63
CA LYS A 193 14.93 -4.27 8.06
C LYS A 193 13.66 -3.49 7.70
N ARG A 194 12.67 -4.11 7.07
CA ARG A 194 11.38 -3.45 6.72
C ARG A 194 10.63 -3.00 7.97
N ARG A 195 10.72 -3.77 9.04
CA ARG A 195 10.11 -3.41 10.31
C ARG A 195 10.79 -2.21 10.94
N ILE A 196 12.11 -2.19 11.02
CA ILE A 196 12.87 -1.03 11.51
C ILE A 196 12.50 0.23 10.71
N TYR A 197 12.38 0.11 9.40
CA TYR A 197 11.95 1.20 8.53
C TYR A 197 10.50 1.64 8.82
N THR A 198 9.60 0.71 9.08
CA THR A 198 8.20 1.01 9.41
C THR A 198 8.10 1.66 10.79
N ASP A 199 8.82 1.16 11.78
CA ASP A 199 8.85 1.73 13.13
C ASP A 199 9.45 3.16 13.07
N ALA A 200 10.56 3.39 12.39
CA ALA A 200 11.16 4.71 12.19
C ALA A 200 10.24 5.69 11.45
N PHE A 201 9.42 5.20 10.53
CA PHE A 201 8.40 6.02 9.88
C PHE A 201 7.34 6.51 10.86
N PHE A 202 6.83 5.65 11.75
CA PHE A 202 5.85 6.07 12.74
C PHE A 202 6.45 7.01 13.78
N ASP A 203 7.67 6.74 14.24
CA ASP A 203 8.39 7.63 15.15
C ASP A 203 8.56 9.03 14.53
N TYR A 204 8.87 9.10 13.24
CA TYR A 204 8.99 10.36 12.51
C TYR A 204 7.63 11.09 12.39
N ILE A 205 6.56 10.36 12.05
CA ILE A 205 5.19 10.92 11.97
C ILE A 205 4.76 11.48 13.34
N ASP A 206 5.01 10.74 14.40
CA ASP A 206 4.64 11.16 15.75
C ASP A 206 5.34 12.46 16.18
N ALA A 207 6.61 12.60 15.79
CA ALA A 207 7.38 13.82 16.05
C ALA A 207 6.89 15.04 15.24
N HIS A 208 6.18 14.86 14.13
CA HIS A 208 5.80 15.92 13.21
C HIS A 208 4.28 16.07 13.00
N LYS A 209 3.45 15.47 13.84
CA LYS A 209 1.97 15.46 13.72
C LYS A 209 1.37 16.85 13.48
N ASP A 210 1.86 17.85 14.19
CA ASP A 210 1.31 19.21 14.11
C ASP A 210 1.59 19.86 12.75
N VAL A 211 2.74 19.56 12.15
CA VAL A 211 3.19 20.12 10.87
C VAL A 211 2.40 19.50 9.71
N LEU A 212 2.04 18.23 9.83
CA LEU A 212 1.34 17.46 8.78
C LEU A 212 -0.10 17.94 8.50
N ASN A 213 -0.66 18.77 9.35
CA ASN A 213 -1.99 19.32 9.18
C ASN A 213 -2.02 20.56 8.28
N SER A 214 -0.89 20.98 7.73
CA SER A 214 -0.76 22.08 6.76
C SER A 214 -0.22 21.58 5.41
N ALA A 215 -0.60 22.26 4.32
CA ALA A 215 -0.11 21.92 2.99
C ALA A 215 1.42 22.09 2.86
N ASP A 216 1.97 23.13 3.45
CA ASP A 216 3.40 23.39 3.43
C ASP A 216 4.17 22.36 4.27
N GLY A 217 3.62 22.03 5.44
CA GLY A 217 4.18 20.98 6.28
C GLY A 217 4.14 19.61 5.62
N TRP A 218 3.05 19.30 4.91
CA TRP A 218 2.94 18.07 4.13
C TRP A 218 4.03 17.98 3.04
N ASN A 219 4.28 19.07 2.31
CA ASN A 219 5.33 19.10 1.29
C ASN A 219 6.74 18.98 1.89
N CYS A 220 7.03 19.70 2.98
CA CYS A 220 8.28 19.53 3.71
C CYS A 220 8.50 18.08 4.14
N PHE A 221 7.46 17.46 4.71
CA PHE A 221 7.51 16.06 5.09
C PHE A 221 7.79 15.14 3.91
N LEU A 222 7.14 15.33 2.76
CA LEU A 222 7.38 14.52 1.56
C LEU A 222 8.82 14.64 1.07
N ASP A 223 9.41 15.83 1.12
CA ASP A 223 10.80 16.07 0.72
C ASP A 223 11.77 15.37 1.65
N GLU A 224 11.56 15.47 2.96
CA GLU A 224 12.39 14.79 3.96
C GLU A 224 12.22 13.28 3.90
N PHE A 225 10.97 12.78 3.79
CA PHE A 225 10.69 11.36 3.65
C PHE A 225 11.29 10.78 2.37
N SER A 226 11.38 11.57 1.31
CA SER A 226 12.06 11.19 0.07
C SER A 226 13.56 10.99 0.27
N ARG A 227 14.22 11.82 1.08
CA ARG A 227 15.64 11.64 1.45
C ARG A 227 15.80 10.37 2.29
N PHE A 228 14.98 10.22 3.32
CA PHE A 228 14.96 9.03 4.16
C PHE A 228 14.75 7.74 3.36
N THR A 229 13.79 7.73 2.41
CA THR A 229 13.55 6.60 1.52
C THR A 229 14.72 6.34 0.58
N GLY A 230 15.36 7.39 0.05
CA GLY A 230 16.53 7.30 -0.83
C GLY A 230 17.74 6.64 -0.16
N GLU A 231 17.99 6.96 1.10
CA GLU A 231 19.07 6.38 1.89
C GLU A 231 18.81 4.91 2.23
N HIS A 232 17.58 4.58 2.62
CA HIS A 232 17.20 3.22 3.00
C HIS A 232 16.97 2.30 1.80
N SER A 233 16.48 2.81 0.65
CA SER A 233 16.24 2.00 -0.56
C SER A 233 17.53 1.42 -1.14
N LYS A 234 18.65 2.15 -1.07
CA LYS A 234 19.96 1.65 -1.52
C LYS A 234 20.41 0.39 -0.76
N ALA A 235 20.04 0.29 0.52
CA ALA A 235 20.35 -0.87 1.36
C ALA A 235 19.43 -2.08 1.10
N PHE A 236 18.19 -1.85 0.62
CA PHE A 236 17.19 -2.91 0.40
C PHE A 236 17.34 -3.63 -0.96
N VAL A 237 17.75 -2.91 -2.01
CA VAL A 237 17.75 -3.39 -3.39
C VAL A 237 18.59 -4.67 -3.60
N LYS A 238 19.69 -4.82 -2.87
CA LYS A 238 20.63 -5.94 -3.10
C LYS A 238 20.24 -7.27 -2.46
N ARG A 239 19.53 -7.25 -1.33
CA ARG A 239 19.24 -8.46 -0.53
C ARG A 239 17.82 -9.01 -0.69
N ASP A 240 16.86 -8.12 -0.90
CA ASP A 240 15.43 -8.47 -1.00
C ASP A 240 15.05 -9.21 -2.29
N SER A 241 15.82 -9.04 -3.36
CA SER A 241 15.57 -9.65 -4.67
C SER A 241 15.64 -11.18 -4.61
N TRP A 242 16.63 -11.74 -3.91
CA TRP A 242 16.81 -13.20 -3.79
C TRP A 242 15.73 -13.83 -2.89
N ILE A 243 15.49 -13.25 -1.71
CA ILE A 243 14.48 -13.74 -0.76
C ILE A 243 13.08 -13.65 -1.38
N LYS A 244 12.75 -12.54 -2.07
CA LYS A 244 11.46 -12.40 -2.78
C LYS A 244 11.33 -13.36 -3.96
N SER A 245 12.42 -13.71 -4.65
CA SER A 245 12.42 -14.75 -5.68
C SER A 245 12.13 -16.12 -5.09
N VAL A 246 12.75 -16.45 -3.97
CA VAL A 246 12.51 -17.72 -3.27
C VAL A 246 11.06 -17.80 -2.77
N PHE A 247 10.53 -16.74 -2.13
CA PHE A 247 9.13 -16.74 -1.68
C PHE A 247 8.13 -16.78 -2.83
N ARG A 248 8.37 -16.06 -3.94
CA ARG A 248 7.54 -16.15 -5.15
C ARG A 248 7.59 -17.54 -5.76
N TRP A 249 8.75 -18.17 -5.73
CA TRP A 249 8.91 -19.56 -6.17
C TRP A 249 8.08 -20.49 -5.28
N PHE A 250 8.17 -20.38 -3.95
CA PHE A 250 7.35 -21.14 -3.01
C PHE A 250 5.83 -20.89 -3.17
N GLU A 251 5.39 -19.65 -3.38
CA GLU A 251 3.97 -19.35 -3.63
C GLU A 251 3.49 -19.89 -4.99
N ALA A 252 4.29 -19.76 -6.03
CA ALA A 252 3.97 -20.29 -7.37
C ALA A 252 3.87 -21.83 -7.39
N TYR A 253 4.71 -22.50 -6.61
CA TYR A 253 4.76 -23.95 -6.54
C TYR A 253 4.07 -24.56 -5.32
N ARG A 254 3.33 -23.76 -4.55
CA ARG A 254 2.64 -24.21 -3.34
C ARG A 254 1.75 -25.43 -3.57
N VAL A 255 1.02 -25.46 -4.67
CA VAL A 255 0.15 -26.58 -5.05
C VAL A 255 1.01 -27.80 -5.43
N ALA A 256 2.05 -27.60 -6.25
CA ALA A 256 2.97 -28.68 -6.64
C ALA A 256 3.70 -29.27 -5.44
N ILE A 257 4.17 -28.43 -4.51
CA ILE A 257 4.82 -28.88 -3.27
C ILE A 257 3.82 -29.68 -2.41
N GLY A 258 2.58 -29.22 -2.30
CA GLY A 258 1.52 -29.94 -1.58
C GLY A 258 1.23 -31.32 -2.20
N VAL A 259 1.16 -31.40 -3.53
CA VAL A 259 0.99 -32.66 -4.25
C VAL A 259 2.19 -33.60 -4.05
N CYS A 260 3.41 -33.07 -4.15
CA CYS A 260 4.63 -33.87 -3.90
C CYS A 260 4.67 -34.44 -2.49
N ILE A 261 4.34 -33.62 -1.48
CA ILE A 261 4.25 -34.09 -0.09
C ILE A 261 3.16 -35.16 0.04
N GLY A 262 2.01 -34.97 -0.60
CA GLY A 262 0.94 -35.96 -0.62
C GLY A 262 1.37 -37.30 -1.21
N ILE A 263 2.07 -37.27 -2.37
CA ILE A 263 2.62 -38.47 -3.01
C ILE A 263 3.64 -39.18 -2.10
N ILE A 264 4.55 -38.41 -1.48
CA ILE A 264 5.53 -38.96 -0.52
C ILE A 264 4.82 -39.62 0.65
N CYS A 265 3.77 -39.03 1.20
CA CYS A 265 2.97 -39.63 2.28
C CYS A 265 2.32 -40.94 1.86
N VAL A 266 1.75 -41.01 0.65
CA VAL A 266 1.12 -42.22 0.10
C VAL A 266 2.18 -43.31 -0.14
N LEU A 267 3.30 -43.01 -0.75
CA LEU A 267 4.40 -43.95 -0.97
C LEU A 267 4.97 -44.48 0.34
N PHE A 268 5.13 -43.61 1.34
CA PHE A 268 5.56 -44.01 2.66
C PHE A 268 4.57 -44.97 3.32
N SER A 269 3.29 -44.66 3.28
CA SER A 269 2.24 -45.54 3.82
C SER A 269 2.23 -46.91 3.14
N LEU A 270 2.46 -46.92 1.82
CA LEU A 270 2.54 -48.16 1.05
C LEU A 270 3.78 -48.99 1.43
N LEU A 271 4.95 -48.36 1.58
CA LEU A 271 6.19 -49.03 2.01
C LEU A 271 6.08 -49.58 3.42
N CYS A 272 5.40 -48.89 4.35
CA CYS A 272 5.08 -49.40 5.67
C CYS A 272 4.15 -50.64 5.60
N ALA A 273 3.09 -50.56 4.78
CA ALA A 273 2.12 -51.65 4.61
C ALA A 273 2.75 -52.92 4.02
N LEU A 274 3.76 -52.74 3.13
CA LEU A 274 4.51 -53.86 2.53
C LEU A 274 5.62 -54.39 3.42
N GLY A 275 5.84 -53.82 4.62
CA GLY A 275 6.90 -54.25 5.54
C GLY A 275 8.33 -54.00 5.04
N LEU A 276 8.50 -53.12 4.06
CA LEU A 276 9.79 -52.83 3.42
C LEU A 276 10.66 -51.83 4.21
N LEU A 277 10.14 -51.25 5.32
CA LEU A 277 10.86 -50.30 6.16
C LEU A 277 11.18 -50.91 7.53
N SER A 278 12.38 -50.68 8.01
CA SER A 278 12.79 -51.07 9.36
C SER A 278 12.13 -50.17 10.41
N GLY A 279 11.97 -50.68 11.65
CA GLY A 279 11.35 -49.91 12.73
C GLY A 279 12.07 -48.60 13.08
N GLU A 280 13.38 -48.50 12.86
CA GLU A 280 14.15 -47.25 13.07
C GLU A 280 13.84 -46.21 11.95
N GLN A 281 13.71 -46.67 10.71
CA GLN A 281 13.37 -45.80 9.58
C GLN A 281 11.95 -45.21 9.73
N ILE A 282 11.01 -46.02 10.25
CA ILE A 282 9.63 -45.54 10.52
C ILE A 282 9.65 -44.45 11.59
N LYS A 283 10.41 -44.65 12.69
CA LYS A 283 10.52 -43.63 13.76
C LYS A 283 11.15 -42.33 13.29
N LEU A 284 12.21 -42.42 12.47
CA LEU A 284 12.88 -41.24 11.92
C LEU A 284 11.91 -40.42 11.04
N ILE A 285 11.16 -41.09 10.16
CA ILE A 285 10.24 -40.44 9.26
C ILE A 285 9.04 -39.86 10.03
N GLN A 286 8.52 -40.55 11.04
CA GLN A 286 7.49 -39.99 11.92
C GLN A 286 7.95 -38.71 12.61
N SER A 287 9.18 -38.69 13.13
CA SER A 287 9.77 -37.48 13.74
C SER A 287 9.83 -36.31 12.77
N ILE A 288 10.17 -36.56 11.50
CA ILE A 288 10.19 -35.52 10.46
C ILE A 288 8.76 -35.01 10.16
N PHE A 289 7.77 -35.89 10.10
CA PHE A 289 6.36 -35.51 9.89
C PHE A 289 5.80 -34.70 11.05
N ASP A 290 6.12 -35.07 12.30
CA ASP A 290 5.68 -34.33 13.48
C ASP A 290 6.32 -32.94 13.53
N PHE A 291 7.61 -32.83 13.16
CA PHE A 291 8.29 -31.54 13.00
C PHE A 291 7.59 -30.65 11.94
N LEU A 292 7.25 -31.23 10.78
CA LEU A 292 6.55 -30.50 9.70
C LEU A 292 5.10 -30.12 10.08
N ARG A 293 4.45 -30.92 10.92
CA ARG A 293 3.11 -30.65 11.46
C ARG A 293 3.14 -29.53 12.49
N GLY A 294 4.13 -29.53 13.39
CA GLY A 294 4.32 -28.46 14.38
C GLY A 294 4.69 -27.10 13.80
N VAL A 295 5.08 -27.03 12.55
CA VAL A 295 5.29 -25.77 11.80
C VAL A 295 3.98 -25.17 11.25
N LYS A 296 2.84 -25.89 11.37
CA LYS A 296 1.53 -25.45 10.88
C LYS A 296 0.64 -24.78 11.94
N GLU A 297 0.95 -24.91 13.22
CA GLU A 297 0.30 -24.19 14.33
C GLU A 297 1.11 -22.93 14.71
#